data_5abee4c3b4cf8ec10041f93987a8cc30
#
_entry.id   5abee4c3b4cf8ec10041f93987a8cc30
#
_cell.length_a   1.000
_cell.length_b   1.000
_cell.length_c   1.000
_cell.angle_alpha   90.00
_cell.angle_beta   90.00
_cell.angle_gamma   90.00
#
_symmetry.space_group_name_H-M   'P 1'
#
loop_
_entity.id
_entity.type
_entity.pdbx_description
1 polymer ?
#
loop_
_entity_poly.entity_id
_entity_poly.type
_entity_poly.pdbx_seq_one_letter_code
_entity_poly.pdbx_strand_id
1 'polypeptide(L)'
;MKHRHIHHELDQEATIWSKLENQYYLWGAAGKGTTFIRRYHNKISIKAIVDIDSKKQGQELLEVPIISPEELNVSDGKIIICTEAYQQVSKHLKKLGLQENIDY
;
A
#
# COMPACT_ATOMS: atom_id res chain seq x y z
N MET A 1 16.42 -3.90 -2.38
CA MET A 1 15.34 -3.57 -1.43
C MET A 1 14.03 -4.09 -1.97
N LYS A 2 13.32 -4.84 -1.17
CA LYS A 2 12.13 -5.56 -1.65
C LYS A 2 10.99 -4.65 -2.06
N HIS A 3 10.75 -3.55 -1.34
CA HIS A 3 9.69 -2.63 -1.73
C HIS A 3 10.00 -1.91 -3.05
N ARG A 4 11.29 -1.76 -3.40
CA ARG A 4 11.66 -1.22 -4.71
C ARG A 4 11.42 -2.25 -5.80
N HIS A 5 11.58 -3.53 -5.48
CA HIS A 5 11.20 -4.60 -6.41
C HIS A 5 9.71 -4.53 -6.73
N ILE A 6 8.88 -4.32 -5.73
CA ILE A 6 7.43 -4.20 -5.92
C ILE A 6 7.12 -3.04 -6.87
N HIS A 7 7.75 -1.88 -6.68
CA HIS A 7 7.55 -0.74 -7.57
C HIS A 7 7.96 -1.05 -9.00
N HIS A 8 9.10 -1.74 -9.17
CA HIS A 8 9.59 -2.11 -10.48
C HIS A 8 8.65 -3.10 -11.18
N GLU A 9 8.18 -4.09 -10.45
CA GLU A 9 7.23 -5.07 -10.97
C GLU A 9 5.93 -4.41 -11.40
N LEU A 10 5.42 -3.45 -10.62
CA LEU A 10 4.21 -2.71 -10.98
C LEU A 10 4.38 -1.94 -12.28
N ASP A 11 5.55 -1.36 -12.52
CA ASP A 11 5.82 -0.66 -13.77
C ASP A 11 5.68 -1.58 -14.98
N GLN A 12 6.15 -2.82 -14.84
CA GLN A 12 6.14 -3.78 -15.93
C GLN A 12 4.83 -4.54 -16.07
N GLU A 13 4.15 -4.80 -14.95
CA GLU A 13 3.04 -5.73 -14.89
C GLU A 13 1.72 -5.11 -14.43
N ALA A 14 1.65 -3.78 -14.35
CA ALA A 14 0.46 -3.09 -13.83
C ALA A 14 -0.82 -3.53 -14.54
N THR A 15 -0.76 -3.75 -15.86
CA THR A 15 -1.92 -4.18 -16.63
C THR A 15 -2.39 -5.58 -16.22
N ILE A 16 -1.44 -6.49 -15.99
CA ILE A 16 -1.75 -7.85 -15.55
C ILE A 16 -2.39 -7.82 -14.17
N TRP A 17 -1.83 -7.03 -13.27
CA TRP A 17 -2.33 -6.92 -11.90
C TRP A 17 -3.74 -6.33 -11.84
N SER A 18 -4.02 -5.35 -12.69
CA SER A 18 -5.37 -4.80 -12.81
C SER A 18 -6.37 -5.86 -13.27
N LYS A 19 -5.98 -6.70 -14.23
CA LYS A 19 -6.85 -7.76 -14.75
C LYS A 19 -7.14 -8.84 -13.72
N LEU A 20 -6.24 -9.05 -12.76
CA LEU A 20 -6.45 -10.04 -11.70
C LEU A 20 -7.44 -9.56 -10.64
N GLU A 21 -7.91 -8.33 -10.75
CA GLU A 21 -8.86 -7.72 -9.81
C GLU A 21 -8.38 -7.75 -8.37
N ASN A 22 -7.07 -7.86 -8.15
CA ASN A 22 -6.50 -7.80 -6.82
C ASN A 22 -6.67 -6.41 -6.25
N GLN A 23 -7.00 -6.34 -4.97
CA GLN A 23 -7.05 -5.09 -4.25
C GLN A 23 -5.79 -4.91 -3.43
N TYR A 24 -5.40 -3.65 -3.25
CA TYR A 24 -4.18 -3.29 -2.56
C TYR A 24 -4.46 -2.24 -1.51
N TYR A 25 -3.72 -2.33 -0.42
CA TYR A 25 -3.57 -1.23 0.52
C TYR A 25 -2.20 -0.62 0.28
N LEU A 26 -2.13 0.71 0.34
CA LEU A 26 -0.88 1.42 0.26
C LEU A 26 -0.52 1.91 1.65
N TRP A 27 0.64 1.55 2.16
CA TRP A 27 1.07 2.04 3.47
C TRP A 27 2.00 3.24 3.28
N GLY A 28 1.51 4.41 3.65
CA GLY A 28 2.24 5.68 3.58
C GLY A 28 1.54 6.71 2.70
N ALA A 29 1.09 7.80 3.29
CA ALA A 29 0.39 8.88 2.60
C ALA A 29 1.25 10.12 2.37
N ALA A 30 2.56 10.05 2.68
CA ALA A 30 3.51 11.14 2.45
C ALA A 30 4.16 11.03 1.07
N GLY A 31 5.32 11.65 0.87
CA GLY A 31 5.95 11.80 -0.43
C GLY A 31 5.97 10.57 -1.33
N LYS A 32 6.50 9.44 -0.83
CA LYS A 32 6.58 8.21 -1.62
C LYS A 32 5.20 7.65 -1.96
N GLY A 33 4.28 7.67 -0.99
CA GLY A 33 2.93 7.20 -1.22
C GLY A 33 2.15 8.07 -2.19
N THR A 34 2.33 9.38 -2.10
CA THR A 34 1.71 10.34 -3.01
C THR A 34 2.20 10.10 -4.44
N THR A 35 3.51 9.93 -4.61
CA THR A 35 4.09 9.64 -5.92
C THR A 35 3.56 8.33 -6.49
N PHE A 36 3.49 7.30 -5.65
CA PHE A 36 3.00 6.00 -6.05
C PHE A 36 1.54 6.08 -6.51
N ILE A 37 0.67 6.72 -5.74
CA ILE A 37 -0.75 6.73 -6.06
C ILE A 37 -1.03 7.55 -7.32
N ARG A 38 -0.31 8.64 -7.54
CA ARG A 38 -0.44 9.42 -8.78
C ARG A 38 -0.12 8.58 -10.00
N ARG A 39 0.86 7.69 -9.88
CA ARG A 39 1.31 6.86 -10.99
C ARG A 39 0.39 5.67 -11.25
N TYR A 40 -0.12 5.04 -10.19
CA TYR A 40 -0.75 3.74 -10.33
C TYR A 40 -2.24 3.70 -10.03
N HIS A 41 -2.88 4.78 -9.58
CA HIS A 41 -4.28 4.74 -9.17
C HIS A 41 -5.24 4.32 -10.30
N ASN A 42 -4.85 4.51 -11.57
CA ASN A 42 -5.63 4.07 -12.71
C ASN A 42 -5.24 2.68 -13.22
N LYS A 43 -4.20 2.08 -12.65
CA LYS A 43 -3.65 0.82 -13.14
C LYS A 43 -3.93 -0.34 -12.21
N ILE A 44 -4.05 -0.09 -10.92
CA ILE A 44 -4.37 -1.10 -9.92
C ILE A 44 -5.46 -0.57 -9.00
N SER A 45 -6.17 -1.49 -8.36
CA SER A 45 -7.21 -1.12 -7.40
C SER A 45 -6.59 -0.89 -6.04
N ILE A 46 -6.56 0.37 -5.60
CA ILE A 46 -6.08 0.75 -4.27
C ILE A 46 -7.29 1.04 -3.39
N LYS A 47 -7.51 0.19 -2.41
CA LYS A 47 -8.69 0.25 -1.55
C LYS A 47 -8.60 1.37 -0.53
N ALA A 48 -7.43 1.53 0.08
CA ALA A 48 -7.20 2.56 1.08
C ALA A 48 -5.70 2.78 1.26
N ILE A 49 -5.36 3.93 1.85
CA ILE A 49 -3.99 4.26 2.22
C ILE A 49 -3.92 4.20 3.74
N VAL A 50 -2.96 3.45 4.27
CA VAL A 50 -2.74 3.34 5.71
C VAL A 50 -1.68 4.34 6.13
N ASP A 51 -1.94 5.12 7.16
CA ASP A 51 -0.96 6.03 7.71
C ASP A 51 -1.13 6.14 9.23
N ILE A 52 -0.02 6.21 9.95
CA ILE A 52 -0.05 6.35 11.41
C ILE A 52 -0.30 7.80 11.84
N ASP A 53 -0.19 8.75 10.93
CA ASP A 53 -0.41 10.16 11.25
C ASP A 53 -1.90 10.45 11.39
N SER A 54 -2.33 10.70 12.61
CA SER A 54 -3.74 10.95 12.90
C SER A 54 -4.28 12.18 12.17
N LYS A 55 -3.43 13.10 11.77
CA LYS A 55 -3.85 14.31 11.03
C LYS A 55 -4.26 13.96 9.59
N LYS A 56 -3.73 12.89 9.05
CA LYS A 56 -4.05 12.45 7.69
C LYS A 56 -5.22 11.48 7.66
N GLN A 57 -5.43 10.74 8.74
CA GLN A 57 -6.51 9.77 8.81
C GLN A 57 -7.87 10.45 8.67
N GLY A 58 -8.75 9.83 7.91
CA GLY A 58 -10.06 10.39 7.61
C GLY A 58 -10.08 11.31 6.40
N GLN A 59 -8.94 11.63 5.83
CA GLN A 59 -8.84 12.40 4.60
C GLN A 59 -8.77 11.46 3.38
N GLU A 60 -8.67 12.03 2.20
CA GLU A 60 -8.53 11.28 0.95
C GLU A 60 -7.37 11.82 0.14
N LEU A 61 -6.76 10.94 -0.63
CA LEU A 61 -5.75 11.29 -1.61
C LEU A 61 -6.17 10.68 -2.94
N LEU A 62 -6.46 11.53 -3.94
CA LEU A 62 -7.00 11.09 -5.22
C LEU A 62 -8.21 10.17 -5.06
N GLU A 63 -9.12 10.56 -4.17
CA GLU A 63 -10.36 9.84 -3.86
C GLU A 63 -10.15 8.51 -3.11
N VAL A 64 -8.92 8.18 -2.72
CA VAL A 64 -8.63 6.99 -1.94
C VAL A 64 -8.57 7.38 -0.45
N PRO A 65 -9.37 6.74 0.41
CA PRO A 65 -9.40 7.11 1.82
C PRO A 65 -8.10 6.77 2.55
N ILE A 66 -7.73 7.64 3.49
CA ILE A 66 -6.59 7.40 4.37
C ILE A 66 -7.14 6.88 5.70
N ILE A 67 -6.69 5.70 6.09
CA ILE A 67 -7.18 5.01 7.28
C ILE A 67 -6.05 4.80 8.28
N SER A 68 -6.44 4.48 9.52
CA SER A 68 -5.48 4.10 10.55
C SER A 68 -5.06 2.64 10.39
N PRO A 69 -3.92 2.23 10.95
CA PRO A 69 -3.52 0.82 10.93
C PRO A 69 -4.57 -0.12 11.55
N GLU A 70 -5.32 0.35 12.53
CA GLU A 70 -6.34 -0.44 13.19
C GLU A 70 -7.52 -0.76 12.27
N GLU A 71 -7.75 0.07 11.27
CA GLU A 71 -8.83 -0.14 10.30
C GLU A 71 -8.42 -1.07 9.16
N LEU A 72 -7.16 -1.45 9.09
CA LEU A 72 -6.64 -2.32 8.04
C LEU A 72 -7.22 -3.73 8.21
N ASN A 73 -7.85 -4.23 7.16
CA ASN A 73 -8.28 -5.62 7.11
C ASN A 73 -7.26 -6.43 6.31
N VAL A 74 -6.40 -7.16 7.01
CA VAL A 74 -5.28 -7.87 6.39
C VAL A 74 -5.71 -9.00 5.46
N SER A 75 -6.96 -9.45 5.54
CA SER A 75 -7.46 -10.48 4.64
C SER A 75 -8.04 -9.92 3.34
N ASP A 76 -8.13 -8.60 3.20
CA ASP A 76 -8.86 -7.93 2.13
C ASP A 76 -7.99 -7.51 0.94
N GLY A 77 -6.69 -7.65 1.03
CA GLY A 77 -5.81 -7.25 -0.06
C GLY A 77 -4.35 -7.28 0.34
N LYS A 78 -3.50 -7.12 -0.65
CA LYS A 78 -2.06 -7.05 -0.42
C LYS A 78 -1.66 -5.64 -0.01
N ILE A 79 -0.56 -5.54 0.72
CA ILE A 79 -0.06 -4.26 1.22
C ILE A 79 1.20 -3.88 0.47
N ILE A 80 1.20 -2.67 -0.09
CA ILE A 80 2.38 -2.09 -0.75
C ILE A 80 2.94 -1.05 0.19
N ILE A 81 4.17 -1.24 0.65
CA ILE A 81 4.80 -0.32 1.60
C ILE A 81 5.51 0.79 0.84
N CYS A 82 5.04 2.02 0.98
CA CYS A 82 5.57 3.21 0.31
C CYS A 82 5.99 4.25 1.34
N THR A 83 6.91 3.89 2.21
CA THR A 83 7.46 4.79 3.22
C THR A 83 8.90 4.42 3.48
N GLU A 84 9.69 5.39 3.93
CA GLU A 84 11.08 5.13 4.34
C GLU A 84 11.15 4.33 5.65
N ALA A 85 10.05 4.25 6.38
CA ALA A 85 9.95 3.43 7.59
C ALA A 85 9.63 1.96 7.26
N TYR A 86 10.15 1.44 6.16
CA TYR A 86 9.86 0.08 5.71
C TYR A 86 10.09 -0.97 6.80
N GLN A 87 11.21 -0.89 7.50
CA GLN A 87 11.56 -1.90 8.51
C GLN A 87 10.54 -1.92 9.65
N GLN A 88 10.13 -0.76 10.12
CA GLN A 88 9.16 -0.65 11.20
C GLN A 88 7.80 -1.19 10.77
N VAL A 89 7.37 -0.86 9.56
CA VAL A 89 6.10 -1.33 9.01
C VAL A 89 6.14 -2.85 8.81
N SER A 90 7.20 -3.36 8.21
CA SER A 90 7.39 -4.80 8.00
C SER A 90 7.32 -5.57 9.32
N LYS A 91 8.00 -5.04 10.35
CA LYS A 91 7.97 -5.66 11.67
C LYS A 91 6.56 -5.73 12.25
N HIS A 92 5.80 -4.65 12.07
CA HIS A 92 4.40 -4.60 12.51
C HIS A 92 3.55 -5.64 11.77
N LEU A 93 3.71 -5.73 10.45
CA LEU A 93 2.94 -6.67 9.63
C LEU A 93 3.28 -8.12 9.97
N LYS A 94 4.55 -8.42 10.26
CA LYS A 94 4.95 -9.76 10.70
C LYS A 94 4.28 -10.13 12.02
N LYS A 95 4.11 -9.18 12.93
CA LYS A 95 3.39 -9.42 14.18
C LYS A 95 1.92 -9.76 13.95
N LEU A 96 1.34 -9.28 12.85
CA LEU A 96 -0.02 -9.62 12.46
C LEU A 96 -0.11 -10.97 11.73
N GLY A 97 1.00 -11.67 11.57
CA GLY A 97 1.04 -12.97 10.90
C GLY A 97 1.22 -12.89 9.40
N LEU A 98 1.52 -11.72 8.85
CA LEU A 98 1.72 -11.55 7.42
C LEU A 98 3.13 -11.90 7.00
N GLN A 99 3.26 -12.35 5.75
CA GLN A 99 4.54 -12.80 5.20
C GLN A 99 5.04 -11.87 4.12
N GLU A 100 6.31 -11.49 4.23
CA GLU A 100 6.99 -10.69 3.22
C GLU A 100 7.02 -11.43 1.89
N ASN A 101 6.84 -10.71 0.79
CA ASN A 101 6.76 -11.22 -0.59
C ASN A 101 5.49 -12.01 -0.90
N ILE A 102 4.58 -12.17 0.04
CA ILE A 102 3.28 -12.81 -0.17
C ILE A 102 2.18 -11.80 0.10
N ASP A 103 2.21 -11.18 1.27
CA ASP A 103 1.18 -10.26 1.73
C ASP A 103 1.55 -8.79 1.54
N TYR A 104 2.84 -8.54 1.45
CA TYR A 104 3.33 -7.17 1.27
C TYR A 104 4.69 -7.08 0.60
#